data_3e552dd6485f73971fcbd5d8ba8ac542
#
_entry.id   3e552dd6485f73971fcbd5d8ba8ac542
#
_cell.length_a   1.000
_cell.length_b   1.000
_cell.length_c   1.000
_cell.angle_alpha   90.00
_cell.angle_beta   90.00
_cell.angle_gamma   90.00
#
_symmetry.space_group_name_H-M   'P 1'
#
loop_
_entity.id
_entity.type
_entity.pdbx_description
1 polymer ?
#
loop_
_entity_poly.entity_id
_entity_poly.type
_entity_poly.pdbx_seq_one_letter_code
_entity_poly.pdbx_strand_id
1 'polypeptide(L)'
;MALVAVFLTIPIVVMGCFGVSMMSKLAKALVAMTLKVGVVATLTYWLVRWDNVWLNVLFVLAMLFCSAFEVKLKARLRSTSYALSALAGLFAGTLLTGGGMMFANITSLAAFSTRYVLPVFAILLAGTTDVLARSLAMYYAGLRNHNQFYYYMLGNGATHREALGYLTRRALQQAASRGIASLVGGTSVGAGAVLMWAMIVGGATVVDAVLMLVLLVVGMFCSSVVATVVAVTVARRYSLDAYGRMKGQAQ
;
A
#
# COMPACT_ATOMS: atom_id res chain seq x y z
N MET A 1 -16.87 -16.37 18.80
CA MET A 1 -16.17 -15.55 19.81
C MET A 1 -15.40 -16.38 20.85
N ALA A 2 -15.98 -17.45 21.43
CA ALA A 2 -15.27 -18.32 22.39
C ALA A 2 -13.97 -18.94 21.83
N LEU A 3 -13.97 -19.42 20.58
CA LEU A 3 -12.78 -19.98 19.91
C LEU A 3 -11.63 -18.98 19.80
N VAL A 4 -11.90 -17.69 19.53
CA VAL A 4 -10.87 -16.65 19.43
C VAL A 4 -10.21 -16.43 20.79
N ALA A 5 -10.98 -16.46 21.88
CA ALA A 5 -10.44 -16.37 23.23
C ALA A 5 -9.52 -17.55 23.57
N VAL A 6 -9.92 -18.78 23.19
CA VAL A 6 -9.10 -19.99 23.37
C VAL A 6 -7.78 -19.89 22.60
N PHE A 7 -7.79 -19.46 21.33
CA PHE A 7 -6.54 -19.29 20.56
C PHE A 7 -5.62 -18.20 21.13
N LEU A 8 -6.19 -17.17 21.78
CA LEU A 8 -5.40 -16.11 22.42
C LEU A 8 -4.73 -16.56 23.74
N THR A 9 -5.26 -17.60 24.41
CA THR A 9 -4.61 -18.13 25.63
C THR A 9 -3.25 -18.75 25.33
N ILE A 10 -3.06 -19.37 24.18
CA ILE A 10 -1.82 -20.05 23.80
C ILE A 10 -0.61 -19.08 23.79
N PRO A 11 -0.60 -17.96 23.03
CA PRO A 11 0.53 -17.04 23.05
C PRO A 11 0.70 -16.34 24.41
N ILE A 12 -0.38 -16.12 25.15
CA ILE A 12 -0.33 -15.52 26.50
C ILE A 12 0.42 -16.43 27.47
N VAL A 13 0.08 -17.71 27.49
CA VAL A 13 0.74 -18.70 28.35
C VAL A 13 2.21 -18.87 27.96
N VAL A 14 2.49 -18.99 26.67
CA VAL A 14 3.88 -19.10 26.18
C VAL A 14 4.72 -17.89 26.55
N MET A 15 4.21 -16.65 26.35
CA MET A 15 4.92 -15.44 26.76
C MET A 15 5.12 -15.36 28.27
N GLY A 16 4.16 -15.84 29.07
CA GLY A 16 4.29 -15.93 30.53
C GLY A 16 5.37 -16.91 30.95
N CYS A 17 5.41 -18.11 30.35
CA CYS A 17 6.42 -19.14 30.65
C CYS A 17 7.86 -18.71 30.30
N PHE A 18 8.02 -17.92 29.23
CA PHE A 18 9.34 -17.41 28.82
C PHE A 18 9.70 -16.04 29.44
N GLY A 19 8.90 -15.49 30.35
CA GLY A 19 9.19 -14.24 31.04
C GLY A 19 9.18 -13.00 30.13
N VAL A 20 8.52 -13.08 28.96
CA VAL A 20 8.49 -11.97 27.99
C VAL A 20 7.46 -10.92 28.43
N SER A 21 7.93 -9.77 28.89
CA SER A 21 7.08 -8.68 29.42
C SER A 21 6.41 -7.85 28.28
N MET A 22 5.72 -8.51 27.33
CA MET A 22 5.03 -7.82 26.23
C MET A 22 3.49 -7.84 26.34
N MET A 23 2.95 -8.25 27.50
CA MET A 23 1.50 -8.37 27.75
C MET A 23 0.73 -7.06 27.48
N SER A 24 1.26 -5.93 27.94
CA SER A 24 0.61 -4.63 27.73
C SER A 24 0.58 -4.20 26.27
N LYS A 25 1.62 -4.56 25.50
CA LYS A 25 1.67 -4.30 24.04
C LYS A 25 0.68 -5.20 23.29
N LEU A 26 0.57 -6.47 23.70
CA LEU A 26 -0.40 -7.41 23.12
C LEU A 26 -1.84 -6.94 23.39
N ALA A 27 -2.17 -6.57 24.63
CA ALA A 27 -3.50 -6.06 24.98
C ALA A 27 -3.86 -4.80 24.17
N LYS A 28 -2.96 -3.82 24.06
CA LYS A 28 -3.15 -2.63 23.25
C LYS A 28 -3.35 -2.96 21.76
N ALA A 29 -2.58 -3.91 21.21
CA ALA A 29 -2.71 -4.36 19.84
C ALA A 29 -4.08 -5.02 19.59
N LEU A 30 -4.56 -5.87 20.49
CA LEU A 30 -5.87 -6.51 20.41
C LEU A 30 -7.02 -5.51 20.45
N VAL A 31 -6.98 -4.55 21.38
CA VAL A 31 -7.99 -3.49 21.45
C VAL A 31 -7.98 -2.66 20.16
N ALA A 32 -6.81 -2.25 19.70
CA ALA A 32 -6.69 -1.50 18.45
C ALA A 32 -7.18 -2.29 17.22
N MET A 33 -6.90 -3.60 17.16
CA MET A 33 -7.39 -4.50 16.13
C MET A 33 -8.93 -4.58 16.16
N THR A 34 -9.52 -4.83 17.32
CA THR A 34 -10.97 -4.97 17.47
C THR A 34 -11.70 -3.68 17.08
N LEU A 35 -11.17 -2.51 17.51
CA LEU A 35 -11.72 -1.21 17.12
C LEU A 35 -11.64 -0.98 15.60
N LYS A 36 -10.49 -1.22 14.99
CA LYS A 36 -10.31 -1.05 13.55
C LYS A 36 -11.24 -1.96 12.75
N VAL A 37 -11.29 -3.25 13.10
CA VAL A 37 -12.16 -4.22 12.43
C VAL A 37 -13.63 -3.84 12.63
N GLY A 38 -14.04 -3.41 13.84
CA GLY A 38 -15.40 -2.97 14.11
C GLY A 38 -15.82 -1.76 13.26
N VAL A 39 -14.96 -0.75 13.15
CA VAL A 39 -15.21 0.42 12.28
C VAL A 39 -15.33 0.02 10.82
N VAL A 40 -14.38 -0.77 10.31
CA VAL A 40 -14.41 -1.23 8.91
C VAL A 40 -15.64 -2.09 8.64
N ALA A 41 -15.99 -3.01 9.54
CA ALA A 41 -17.18 -3.87 9.39
C ALA A 41 -18.48 -3.05 9.34
N THR A 42 -18.63 -2.07 10.23
CA THR A 42 -19.82 -1.20 10.26
C THR A 42 -19.92 -0.38 8.98
N LEU A 43 -18.81 0.23 8.53
CA LEU A 43 -18.79 1.00 7.28
C LEU A 43 -19.12 0.11 6.08
N THR A 44 -18.51 -1.07 5.98
CA THR A 44 -18.78 -2.02 4.90
C THR A 44 -20.24 -2.47 4.88
N TYR A 45 -20.83 -2.72 6.06
CA TYR A 45 -22.25 -3.09 6.17
C TYR A 45 -23.17 -2.00 5.59
N TRP A 46 -22.93 -0.73 5.92
CA TRP A 46 -23.71 0.39 5.41
C TRP A 46 -23.53 0.57 3.90
N LEU A 47 -22.28 0.46 3.39
CA LEU A 47 -21.98 0.60 1.96
C LEU A 47 -22.68 -0.51 1.15
N VAL A 48 -22.60 -1.75 1.60
CA VAL A 48 -23.25 -2.90 0.92
C VAL A 48 -24.77 -2.78 0.95
N ARG A 49 -25.33 -2.19 2.02
CA ARG A 49 -26.79 -2.00 2.15
C ARG A 49 -27.33 -0.93 1.18
N TRP A 50 -26.57 0.12 0.95
CA TRP A 50 -27.00 1.23 0.09
C TRP A 50 -26.62 1.03 -1.37
N ASP A 51 -25.60 0.24 -1.66
CA ASP A 51 -25.05 -0.11 -2.98
C ASP A 51 -25.08 1.05 -4.00
N ASN A 52 -24.61 2.23 -3.55
CA ASN A 52 -24.60 3.44 -4.34
C ASN A 52 -23.19 3.71 -4.86
N VAL A 53 -23.05 3.84 -6.18
CA VAL A 53 -21.77 4.07 -6.86
C VAL A 53 -21.04 5.30 -6.32
N TRP A 54 -21.74 6.40 -6.02
CA TRP A 54 -21.13 7.62 -5.47
C TRP A 54 -20.53 7.41 -4.08
N LEU A 55 -21.21 6.63 -3.23
CA LEU A 55 -20.70 6.26 -1.92
C LEU A 55 -19.47 5.36 -2.02
N ASN A 56 -19.42 4.45 -2.99
CA ASN A 56 -18.27 3.61 -3.25
C ASN A 56 -17.06 4.45 -3.66
N VAL A 57 -17.23 5.41 -4.56
CA VAL A 57 -16.17 6.33 -4.98
C VAL A 57 -15.66 7.17 -3.80
N LEU A 58 -16.57 7.73 -3.00
CA LEU A 58 -16.20 8.49 -1.81
C LEU A 58 -15.39 7.63 -0.82
N PHE A 59 -15.81 6.39 -0.61
CA PHE A 59 -15.13 5.48 0.29
C PHE A 59 -13.75 5.07 -0.22
N VAL A 60 -13.60 4.78 -1.52
CA VAL A 60 -12.29 4.52 -2.14
C VAL A 60 -11.36 5.71 -1.99
N LEU A 61 -11.88 6.94 -2.17
CA LEU A 61 -11.09 8.16 -1.92
C LEU A 61 -10.66 8.26 -0.44
N ALA A 62 -11.57 7.99 0.49
CA ALA A 62 -11.21 7.95 1.92
C ALA A 62 -10.12 6.91 2.22
N MET A 63 -10.22 5.71 1.64
CA MET A 63 -9.18 4.69 1.75
C MET A 63 -7.84 5.15 1.19
N LEU A 64 -7.83 5.87 0.06
CA LEU A 64 -6.62 6.47 -0.52
C LEU A 64 -5.95 7.46 0.43
N PHE A 65 -6.73 8.36 1.05
CA PHE A 65 -6.21 9.30 2.03
C PHE A 65 -5.64 8.60 3.28
N CYS A 66 -6.35 7.62 3.81
CA CYS A 66 -5.86 6.82 4.94
C CYS A 66 -4.56 6.08 4.57
N SER A 67 -4.49 5.48 3.38
CA SER A 67 -3.30 4.78 2.90
C SER A 67 -2.12 5.74 2.68
N ALA A 68 -2.34 6.95 2.17
CA ALA A 68 -1.30 7.96 2.04
C ALA A 68 -0.74 8.40 3.40
N PHE A 69 -1.61 8.53 4.41
CA PHE A 69 -1.19 8.79 5.78
C PHE A 69 -0.39 7.62 6.37
N GLU A 70 -0.79 6.40 6.09
CA GLU A 70 -0.05 5.20 6.50
C GLU A 70 1.33 5.12 5.85
N VAL A 71 1.46 5.46 4.55
CA VAL A 71 2.77 5.60 3.87
C VAL A 71 3.64 6.62 4.58
N LYS A 72 3.10 7.79 4.94
CA LYS A 72 3.84 8.82 5.69
C LYS A 72 4.39 8.28 7.01
N LEU A 73 3.57 7.55 7.77
CA LEU A 73 3.97 6.96 9.05
C LEU A 73 5.03 5.86 8.87
N LYS A 74 4.81 4.93 7.95
CA LYS A 74 5.73 3.81 7.67
C LYS A 74 7.07 4.29 7.11
N ALA A 75 7.06 5.28 6.23
CA ALA A 75 8.27 5.85 5.65
C ALA A 75 8.97 6.87 6.58
N ARG A 76 8.41 7.15 7.76
CA ARG A 76 8.91 8.13 8.74
C ARG A 76 9.16 9.52 8.13
N LEU A 77 8.25 9.96 7.27
CA LEU A 77 8.36 11.24 6.59
C LEU A 77 7.89 12.37 7.49
N ARG A 78 8.78 13.31 7.77
CA ARG A 78 8.54 14.41 8.71
C ARG A 78 7.70 15.54 8.11
N SER A 79 7.84 15.81 6.80
CA SER A 79 7.14 16.89 6.11
C SER A 79 5.82 16.44 5.47
N THR A 80 4.82 17.34 5.50
CA THR A 80 3.50 17.11 4.88
C THR A 80 3.57 17.09 3.35
N SER A 81 4.53 17.80 2.75
CA SER A 81 4.75 17.80 1.29
C SER A 81 5.06 16.40 0.74
N TYR A 82 5.66 15.54 1.55
CA TYR A 82 5.95 14.15 1.18
C TYR A 82 4.70 13.26 1.19
N ALA A 83 3.71 13.59 2.02
CA ALA A 83 2.42 12.89 2.00
C ALA A 83 1.68 13.13 0.68
N LEU A 84 1.83 14.33 0.08
CA LEU A 84 1.22 14.65 -1.20
C LEU A 84 1.81 13.81 -2.35
N SER A 85 3.14 13.57 -2.33
CA SER A 85 3.78 12.69 -3.32
C SER A 85 3.30 11.24 -3.20
N ALA A 86 3.12 10.74 -1.98
CA ALA A 86 2.57 9.42 -1.72
C ALA A 86 1.11 9.31 -2.18
N LEU A 87 0.30 10.33 -1.90
CA LEU A 87 -1.10 10.39 -2.32
C LEU A 87 -1.23 10.39 -3.85
N ALA A 88 -0.46 11.23 -4.55
CA ALA A 88 -0.44 11.27 -6.01
C ALA A 88 -0.04 9.92 -6.62
N GLY A 89 0.98 9.25 -6.04
CA GLY A 89 1.40 7.93 -6.47
C GLY A 89 0.33 6.87 -6.26
N LEU A 90 -0.26 6.79 -5.06
CA LEU A 90 -1.34 5.86 -4.75
C LEU A 90 -2.55 6.09 -5.68
N PHE A 91 -2.95 7.35 -5.85
CA PHE A 91 -4.06 7.71 -6.71
C PHE A 91 -3.82 7.24 -8.16
N ALA A 92 -2.67 7.57 -8.74
CA ALA A 92 -2.35 7.17 -10.11
C ALA A 92 -2.23 5.65 -10.26
N GLY A 93 -1.52 4.96 -9.35
CA GLY A 93 -1.30 3.51 -9.42
C GLY A 93 -2.60 2.72 -9.24
N THR A 94 -3.37 3.03 -8.20
CA THR A 94 -4.58 2.25 -7.88
C THR A 94 -5.76 2.58 -8.80
N LEU A 95 -5.92 3.83 -9.26
CA LEU A 95 -6.96 4.17 -10.22
C LEU A 95 -6.67 3.59 -11.60
N LEU A 96 -5.43 3.62 -12.07
CA LEU A 96 -5.07 3.04 -13.37
C LEU A 96 -5.34 1.54 -13.37
N THR A 97 -4.87 0.82 -12.36
CA THR A 97 -5.00 -0.64 -12.29
C THR A 97 -6.38 -1.09 -11.84
N GLY A 98 -6.95 -0.51 -10.79
CA GLY A 98 -8.29 -0.81 -10.30
C GLY A 98 -9.38 -0.40 -11.31
N GLY A 99 -9.24 0.79 -11.90
CA GLY A 99 -10.10 1.24 -13.00
C GLY A 99 -10.00 0.32 -14.20
N GLY A 100 -8.79 -0.06 -14.63
CA GLY A 100 -8.57 -1.01 -15.71
C GLY A 100 -9.24 -2.37 -15.46
N MET A 101 -9.17 -2.89 -14.22
CA MET A 101 -9.86 -4.12 -13.82
C MET A 101 -11.37 -3.99 -13.88
N MET A 102 -11.92 -2.83 -13.46
CA MET A 102 -13.35 -2.56 -13.55
C MET A 102 -13.80 -2.51 -15.02
N PHE A 103 -13.03 -1.82 -15.88
CA PHE A 103 -13.34 -1.73 -17.32
C PHE A 103 -13.22 -3.08 -18.04
N ALA A 104 -12.28 -3.94 -17.66
CA ALA A 104 -12.15 -5.28 -18.24
C ALA A 104 -13.37 -6.18 -17.92
N ASN A 105 -14.05 -5.95 -16.81
CA ASN A 105 -15.25 -6.70 -16.38
C ASN A 105 -16.58 -6.00 -16.71
N ILE A 106 -16.59 -4.98 -17.57
CA ILE A 106 -17.78 -4.18 -17.93
C ILE A 106 -18.93 -5.02 -18.50
N THR A 107 -18.68 -6.23 -18.98
CA THR A 107 -19.72 -7.13 -19.47
C THR A 107 -20.75 -7.57 -18.41
N SER A 108 -20.42 -7.42 -17.12
CA SER A 108 -21.36 -7.63 -16.02
C SER A 108 -21.59 -6.32 -15.27
N LEU A 109 -22.84 -5.83 -15.22
CA LEU A 109 -23.28 -4.71 -14.36
C LEU A 109 -22.88 -4.90 -12.89
N ALA A 110 -22.59 -6.13 -12.49
CA ALA A 110 -22.06 -6.49 -11.18
C ALA A 110 -20.65 -5.97 -10.90
N ALA A 111 -19.87 -5.58 -11.91
CA ALA A 111 -18.50 -5.07 -11.74
C ALA A 111 -18.42 -3.78 -10.90
N PHE A 112 -19.47 -2.95 -10.95
CA PHE A 112 -19.57 -1.71 -10.17
C PHE A 112 -20.27 -1.87 -8.82
N SER A 113 -20.72 -3.09 -8.47
CA SER A 113 -21.32 -3.34 -7.17
C SER A 113 -20.30 -3.15 -6.04
N THR A 114 -20.77 -2.66 -4.89
CA THR A 114 -19.97 -2.46 -3.69
C THR A 114 -19.19 -3.71 -3.29
N ARG A 115 -19.78 -4.88 -3.49
CA ARG A 115 -19.19 -6.19 -3.15
C ARG A 115 -17.92 -6.50 -3.93
N TYR A 116 -17.76 -5.92 -5.13
CA TYR A 116 -16.60 -6.15 -6.00
C TYR A 116 -15.58 -5.04 -5.90
N VAL A 117 -16.04 -3.78 -5.95
CA VAL A 117 -15.18 -2.58 -5.93
C VAL A 117 -14.35 -2.51 -4.66
N LEU A 118 -14.98 -2.67 -3.50
CA LEU A 118 -14.30 -2.49 -2.22
C LEU A 118 -13.13 -3.48 -1.98
N PRO A 119 -13.31 -4.81 -2.14
CA PRO A 119 -12.20 -5.75 -1.94
C PRO A 119 -11.05 -5.52 -2.93
N VAL A 120 -11.35 -5.25 -4.21
CA VAL A 120 -10.34 -5.01 -5.23
C VAL A 120 -9.47 -3.81 -4.87
N PHE A 121 -10.09 -2.66 -4.59
CA PHE A 121 -9.34 -1.46 -4.20
C PHE A 121 -8.62 -1.63 -2.85
N ALA A 122 -9.22 -2.31 -1.89
CA ALA A 122 -8.59 -2.58 -0.60
C ALA A 122 -7.30 -3.41 -0.75
N ILE A 123 -7.33 -4.47 -1.55
CA ILE A 123 -6.18 -5.33 -1.79
C ILE A 123 -5.10 -4.59 -2.58
N LEU A 124 -5.48 -3.87 -3.64
CA LEU A 124 -4.54 -3.05 -4.42
C LEU A 124 -3.86 -2.00 -3.54
N LEU A 125 -4.63 -1.29 -2.71
CA LEU A 125 -4.10 -0.29 -1.78
C LEU A 125 -3.17 -0.90 -0.74
N ALA A 126 -3.54 -2.02 -0.14
CA ALA A 126 -2.73 -2.68 0.89
C ALA A 126 -1.34 -3.05 0.35
N GLY A 127 -1.28 -3.71 -0.82
CA GLY A 127 -0.03 -4.09 -1.46
C GLY A 127 0.80 -2.89 -1.93
N THR A 128 0.15 -1.93 -2.59
CA THR A 128 0.81 -0.73 -3.11
C THR A 128 1.37 0.15 -1.98
N THR A 129 0.64 0.30 -0.88
CA THR A 129 1.03 1.11 0.29
C THR A 129 2.35 0.63 0.91
N ASP A 130 2.51 -0.69 1.10
CA ASP A 130 3.74 -1.24 1.71
C ASP A 130 4.96 -1.07 0.80
N VAL A 131 4.80 -1.35 -0.50
CA VAL A 131 5.87 -1.17 -1.49
C VAL A 131 6.26 0.30 -1.62
N LEU A 132 5.27 1.19 -1.76
CA LEU A 132 5.49 2.62 -1.92
C LEU A 132 6.16 3.24 -0.69
N ALA A 133 5.74 2.86 0.52
CA ALA A 133 6.35 3.35 1.75
C ALA A 133 7.85 3.05 1.82
N ARG A 134 8.25 1.82 1.46
CA ARG A 134 9.66 1.42 1.44
C ARG A 134 10.46 2.09 0.33
N SER A 135 9.87 2.24 -0.86
CA SER A 135 10.52 2.89 -2.00
C SER A 135 10.75 4.37 -1.75
N LEU A 136 9.77 5.08 -1.17
CA LEU A 136 9.92 6.47 -0.76
C LEU A 136 10.91 6.62 0.40
N ALA A 137 10.86 5.74 1.40
CA ALA A 137 11.84 5.75 2.48
C ALA A 137 13.28 5.61 1.95
N MET A 138 13.51 4.71 0.99
CA MET A 138 14.80 4.55 0.34
C MET A 138 15.21 5.79 -0.47
N TYR A 139 14.27 6.38 -1.22
CA TYR A 139 14.52 7.60 -1.99
C TYR A 139 14.96 8.77 -1.08
N TYR A 140 14.21 9.02 -0.01
CA TYR A 140 14.53 10.13 0.90
C TYR A 140 15.75 9.87 1.78
N ALA A 141 15.99 8.61 2.20
CA ALA A 141 17.23 8.24 2.88
C ALA A 141 18.42 8.42 1.93
N GLY A 142 18.28 8.06 0.66
CA GLY A 142 19.30 8.31 -0.35
C GLY A 142 19.61 9.80 -0.55
N LEU A 143 18.58 10.63 -0.62
CA LEU A 143 18.73 12.09 -0.68
C LEU A 143 19.52 12.66 0.52
N ARG A 144 19.22 12.16 1.72
CA ARG A 144 19.86 12.63 2.94
C ARG A 144 21.32 12.17 3.07
N ASN A 145 21.59 10.91 2.71
CA ASN A 145 22.91 10.31 2.91
C ASN A 145 23.89 10.58 1.76
N HIS A 146 23.40 10.81 0.54
CA HIS A 146 24.24 11.04 -0.65
C HIS A 146 24.21 12.49 -1.14
N ASN A 147 24.07 13.43 -0.24
CA ASN A 147 23.98 14.85 -0.55
C ASN A 147 25.26 15.36 -1.26
N GLN A 148 26.44 14.90 -0.83
CA GLN A 148 27.73 15.27 -1.44
C GLN A 148 27.81 14.82 -2.91
N PHE A 149 27.32 13.62 -3.23
CA PHE A 149 27.30 13.11 -4.59
C PHE A 149 26.38 13.94 -5.50
N TYR A 150 25.24 14.38 -5.00
CA TYR A 150 24.32 15.27 -5.72
C TYR A 150 25.00 16.59 -6.09
N TYR A 151 25.67 17.27 -5.14
CA TYR A 151 26.37 18.52 -5.43
C TYR A 151 27.60 18.32 -6.31
N TYR A 152 28.31 17.21 -6.19
CA TYR A 152 29.40 16.83 -7.07
C TYR A 152 28.92 16.71 -8.53
N MET A 153 27.82 16.04 -8.78
CA MET A 153 27.23 15.90 -10.11
C MET A 153 26.83 17.26 -10.70
N LEU A 154 26.20 18.12 -9.89
CA LEU A 154 25.85 19.49 -10.32
C LEU A 154 27.09 20.33 -10.64
N GLY A 155 28.16 20.23 -9.85
CA GLY A 155 29.42 20.91 -10.09
C GLY A 155 30.10 20.48 -11.40
N ASN A 156 29.85 19.25 -11.85
CA ASN A 156 30.32 18.73 -13.13
C ASN A 156 29.35 19.01 -14.31
N GLY A 157 28.36 19.90 -14.13
CA GLY A 157 27.44 20.31 -15.20
C GLY A 157 26.26 19.38 -15.45
N ALA A 158 26.03 18.37 -14.60
CA ALA A 158 24.86 17.52 -14.71
C ALA A 158 23.58 18.28 -14.36
N THR A 159 22.50 17.98 -15.05
CA THR A 159 21.17 18.52 -14.74
C THR A 159 20.63 17.94 -13.42
N HIS A 160 19.73 18.65 -12.76
CA HIS A 160 19.04 18.14 -11.55
C HIS A 160 18.35 16.76 -11.78
N ARG A 161 17.88 16.52 -13.01
CA ARG A 161 17.25 15.24 -13.37
C ARG A 161 18.26 14.09 -13.41
N GLU A 162 19.44 14.35 -13.93
CA GLU A 162 20.51 13.36 -14.03
C GLU A 162 21.09 13.06 -12.64
N ALA A 163 21.37 14.09 -11.83
CA ALA A 163 21.86 13.93 -10.48
C ALA A 163 20.92 13.12 -9.57
N LEU A 164 19.59 13.28 -9.74
CA LEU A 164 18.57 12.51 -9.01
C LEU A 164 18.21 11.19 -9.70
N GLY A 165 18.67 10.93 -10.92
CA GLY A 165 18.36 9.75 -11.71
C GLY A 165 18.74 8.44 -11.01
N TYR A 166 19.92 8.43 -10.37
CA TYR A 166 20.40 7.29 -9.60
C TYR A 166 19.45 6.92 -8.45
N LEU A 167 19.00 7.90 -7.67
CA LEU A 167 18.08 7.67 -6.54
C LEU A 167 16.70 7.19 -7.01
N THR A 168 16.23 7.73 -8.14
CA THR A 168 14.98 7.29 -8.75
C THR A 168 15.07 5.84 -9.21
N ARG A 169 16.16 5.48 -9.89
CA ARG A 169 16.39 4.11 -10.35
C ARG A 169 16.42 3.15 -9.16
N ARG A 170 17.07 3.53 -8.07
CA ARG A 170 17.15 2.72 -6.84
C ARG A 170 15.80 2.53 -6.17
N ALA A 171 14.97 3.59 -6.09
CA ALA A 171 13.61 3.49 -5.57
C ALA A 171 12.73 2.58 -6.44
N LEU A 172 12.86 2.68 -7.78
CA LEU A 172 12.13 1.84 -8.72
C LEU A 172 12.58 0.38 -8.67
N GLN A 173 13.88 0.13 -8.53
CA GLN A 173 14.41 -1.22 -8.30
C GLN A 173 13.83 -1.84 -7.02
N GLN A 174 13.71 -1.06 -5.95
CA GLN A 174 13.10 -1.51 -4.70
C GLN A 174 11.61 -1.87 -4.90
N ALA A 175 10.87 -1.05 -5.64
CA ALA A 175 9.47 -1.33 -5.96
C ALA A 175 9.34 -2.61 -6.81
N ALA A 176 10.15 -2.74 -7.85
CA ALA A 176 10.14 -3.89 -8.74
C ALA A 176 10.52 -5.19 -8.01
N SER A 177 11.60 -5.19 -7.22
CA SER A 177 12.05 -6.37 -6.48
C SER A 177 11.00 -6.84 -5.46
N ARG A 178 10.37 -5.90 -4.75
CA ARG A 178 9.28 -6.21 -3.82
C ARG A 178 8.03 -6.69 -4.55
N GLY A 179 7.70 -6.05 -5.67
CA GLY A 179 6.58 -6.47 -6.49
C GLY A 179 6.76 -7.88 -7.05
N ILE A 180 7.95 -8.21 -7.55
CA ILE A 180 8.29 -9.57 -8.00
C ILE A 180 8.20 -10.57 -6.83
N ALA A 181 8.71 -10.22 -5.66
CA ALA A 181 8.57 -11.06 -4.47
C ALA A 181 7.09 -11.26 -4.08
N SER A 182 6.25 -10.25 -4.26
CA SER A 182 4.81 -10.35 -4.00
C SER A 182 4.08 -11.24 -5.03
N LEU A 183 4.55 -11.27 -6.28
CA LEU A 183 4.02 -12.20 -7.29
C LEU A 183 4.22 -13.66 -6.85
N VAL A 184 5.44 -13.99 -6.43
CA VAL A 184 5.77 -15.35 -5.97
C VAL A 184 5.08 -15.68 -4.64
N GLY A 185 5.12 -14.76 -3.68
CA GLY A 185 4.47 -14.94 -2.37
C GLY A 185 2.95 -14.97 -2.45
N GLY A 186 2.36 -14.12 -3.29
CA GLY A 186 0.91 -14.03 -3.48
C GLY A 186 0.28 -15.22 -4.20
N THR A 187 1.10 -16.04 -4.87
CA THR A 187 0.66 -17.27 -5.55
C THR A 187 1.11 -18.54 -4.82
N SER A 188 1.78 -18.43 -3.66
CA SER A 188 2.21 -19.59 -2.88
C SER A 188 1.02 -20.38 -2.35
N VAL A 189 1.14 -21.71 -2.37
CA VAL A 189 0.05 -22.64 -2.00
C VAL A 189 -0.42 -22.46 -0.54
N GLY A 190 0.46 -22.00 0.35
CA GLY A 190 0.13 -21.76 1.75
C GLY A 190 -0.54 -20.40 1.96
N ALA A 191 0.26 -19.38 2.27
CA ALA A 191 -0.23 -18.07 2.67
C ALA A 191 -0.78 -17.24 1.50
N GLY A 192 -0.27 -17.44 0.27
CA GLY A 192 -0.68 -16.65 -0.88
C GLY A 192 -2.07 -16.99 -1.41
N ALA A 193 -2.47 -18.24 -1.32
CA ALA A 193 -3.76 -18.72 -1.82
C ALA A 193 -4.96 -18.44 -0.88
N VAL A 194 -4.76 -17.77 0.26
CA VAL A 194 -5.83 -17.48 1.23
C VAL A 194 -6.99 -16.74 0.56
N LEU A 195 -6.73 -15.81 -0.33
CA LEU A 195 -7.77 -15.10 -1.07
C LEU A 195 -8.59 -16.05 -1.96
N MET A 196 -7.92 -16.95 -2.68
CA MET A 196 -8.57 -17.95 -3.51
C MET A 196 -9.47 -18.86 -2.66
N TRP A 197 -8.95 -19.37 -1.53
CA TRP A 197 -9.73 -20.20 -0.62
C TRP A 197 -10.94 -19.46 -0.04
N ALA A 198 -10.77 -18.18 0.33
CA ALA A 198 -11.87 -17.36 0.83
C ALA A 198 -12.98 -17.19 -0.23
N MET A 199 -12.61 -17.02 -1.50
CA MET A 199 -13.60 -16.94 -2.61
C MET A 199 -14.33 -18.27 -2.82
N ILE A 200 -13.63 -19.41 -2.76
CA ILE A 200 -14.23 -20.75 -2.89
C ILE A 200 -15.20 -21.01 -1.74
N VAL A 201 -14.82 -20.65 -0.51
CA VAL A 201 -15.73 -20.73 0.66
C VAL A 201 -16.96 -19.82 0.50
N GLY A 202 -16.78 -18.67 -0.19
CA GLY A 202 -17.87 -17.77 -0.56
C GLY A 202 -18.78 -18.25 -1.69
N GLY A 203 -18.50 -19.45 -2.27
CA GLY A 203 -19.31 -20.08 -3.31
C GLY A 203 -18.87 -19.77 -4.76
N ALA A 204 -17.69 -19.14 -4.95
CA ALA A 204 -17.12 -18.96 -6.28
C ALA A 204 -16.59 -20.27 -6.86
N THR A 205 -16.59 -20.39 -8.20
CA THR A 205 -15.95 -21.54 -8.85
C THR A 205 -14.42 -21.46 -8.68
N VAL A 206 -13.75 -22.62 -8.69
CA VAL A 206 -12.29 -22.69 -8.54
C VAL A 206 -11.59 -21.90 -9.66
N VAL A 207 -12.11 -21.96 -10.88
CA VAL A 207 -11.56 -21.26 -12.04
C VAL A 207 -11.64 -19.76 -11.86
N ASP A 208 -12.81 -19.22 -11.46
CA ASP A 208 -13.00 -17.79 -11.22
C ASP A 208 -12.13 -17.29 -10.08
N ALA A 209 -12.00 -18.09 -9.01
CA ALA A 209 -11.15 -17.75 -7.88
C ALA A 209 -9.66 -17.66 -8.25
N VAL A 210 -9.17 -18.58 -9.09
CA VAL A 210 -7.77 -18.55 -9.59
C VAL A 210 -7.55 -17.37 -10.52
N LEU A 211 -8.45 -17.12 -11.47
CA LEU A 211 -8.34 -15.98 -12.39
C LEU A 211 -8.31 -14.66 -11.62
N MET A 212 -9.18 -14.52 -10.63
CA MET A 212 -9.25 -13.33 -9.80
C MET A 212 -7.98 -13.15 -8.94
N LEU A 213 -7.43 -14.23 -8.39
CA LEU A 213 -6.17 -14.19 -7.65
C LEU A 213 -5.03 -13.68 -8.54
N VAL A 214 -4.86 -14.27 -9.72
CA VAL A 214 -3.81 -13.87 -10.68
C VAL A 214 -3.97 -12.41 -11.06
N LEU A 215 -5.19 -11.99 -11.41
CA LEU A 215 -5.51 -10.62 -11.78
C LEU A 215 -5.13 -9.63 -10.66
N LEU A 216 -5.50 -9.93 -9.41
CA LEU A 216 -5.20 -9.07 -8.26
C LEU A 216 -3.69 -8.99 -7.96
N VAL A 217 -2.98 -10.12 -8.02
CA VAL A 217 -1.54 -10.15 -7.72
C VAL A 217 -0.74 -9.40 -8.80
N VAL A 218 -1.08 -9.60 -10.07
CA VAL A 218 -0.47 -8.84 -11.18
C VAL A 218 -0.85 -7.36 -11.09
N GLY A 219 -2.10 -7.06 -10.77
CA GLY A 219 -2.56 -5.68 -10.55
C GLY A 219 -1.84 -4.97 -9.42
N MET A 220 -1.61 -5.64 -8.30
CA MET A 220 -0.79 -5.09 -7.19
C MET A 220 0.63 -4.76 -7.65
N PHE A 221 1.25 -5.63 -8.44
CA PHE A 221 2.57 -5.38 -9.00
C PHE A 221 2.56 -4.13 -9.90
N CYS A 222 1.68 -4.09 -10.89
CA CYS A 222 1.53 -2.94 -11.80
C CYS A 222 1.23 -1.64 -11.04
N SER A 223 0.28 -1.69 -10.10
CA SER A 223 -0.08 -0.55 -9.25
C SER A 223 1.12 -0.02 -8.47
N SER A 224 1.91 -0.91 -7.86
CA SER A 224 3.06 -0.53 -7.05
C SER A 224 4.18 0.14 -7.87
N VAL A 225 4.44 -0.34 -9.09
CA VAL A 225 5.42 0.24 -9.99
C VAL A 225 4.96 1.63 -10.47
N VAL A 226 3.73 1.75 -10.96
CA VAL A 226 3.15 3.03 -11.41
C VAL A 226 3.11 4.03 -10.27
N ALA A 227 2.63 3.62 -9.09
CA ALA A 227 2.59 4.47 -7.91
C ALA A 227 3.98 4.99 -7.52
N THR A 228 5.01 4.15 -7.58
CA THR A 228 6.38 4.57 -7.25
C THR A 228 6.93 5.56 -8.28
N VAL A 229 6.71 5.32 -9.57
CA VAL A 229 7.15 6.25 -10.64
C VAL A 229 6.52 7.63 -10.45
N VAL A 230 5.20 7.67 -10.26
CA VAL A 230 4.47 8.94 -10.07
C VAL A 230 4.88 9.62 -8.77
N ALA A 231 4.94 8.87 -7.66
CA ALA A 231 5.32 9.43 -6.36
C ALA A 231 6.72 10.01 -6.37
N VAL A 232 7.72 9.32 -6.96
CA VAL A 232 9.10 9.83 -7.04
C VAL A 232 9.19 11.04 -7.99
N THR A 233 8.41 11.05 -9.09
CA THR A 233 8.36 12.19 -10.01
C THR A 233 7.79 13.45 -9.32
N VAL A 234 6.73 13.27 -8.55
CA VAL A 234 6.14 14.35 -7.74
C VAL A 234 7.09 14.74 -6.59
N ALA A 235 7.70 13.76 -5.92
CA ALA A 235 8.66 14.01 -4.84
C ALA A 235 9.84 14.86 -5.29
N ARG A 236 10.34 14.67 -6.52
CA ARG A 236 11.40 15.50 -7.09
C ARG A 236 11.05 16.99 -7.10
N ARG A 237 9.81 17.34 -7.45
CA ARG A 237 9.37 18.74 -7.50
C ARG A 237 9.32 19.38 -6.12
N TYR A 238 9.04 18.60 -5.07
CA TYR A 238 8.94 19.10 -3.69
C TYR A 238 10.24 18.96 -2.89
N SER A 239 11.19 18.15 -3.35
CA SER A 239 12.47 17.92 -2.67
C SER A 239 13.49 19.05 -2.87
N LEU A 240 13.30 19.85 -3.91
CA LEU A 240 14.19 20.93 -4.28
C LEU A 240 13.54 22.30 -3.99
N ASP A 241 14.33 23.24 -3.53
CA ASP A 241 13.96 24.65 -3.42
C ASP A 241 14.15 25.36 -4.77
N ALA A 242 13.64 26.60 -4.90
CA ALA A 242 13.79 27.43 -6.10
C ALA A 242 15.28 27.62 -6.51
N TYR A 243 16.20 27.46 -5.56
CA TYR A 243 17.65 27.55 -5.76
C TYR A 243 18.36 26.18 -5.92
N GLY A 244 17.60 25.10 -6.16
CA GLY A 244 18.16 23.75 -6.30
C GLY A 244 18.74 23.15 -5.01
N ARG A 245 18.49 23.76 -3.85
CA ARG A 245 18.90 23.23 -2.54
C ARG A 245 17.90 22.21 -2.04
N MET A 246 18.40 21.14 -1.41
CA MET A 246 17.51 20.13 -0.83
C MET A 246 16.75 20.71 0.37
N LYS A 247 15.43 20.71 0.31
CA LYS A 247 14.55 21.03 1.44
C LYS A 247 14.67 19.95 2.51
N GLY A 248 15.61 20.06 3.40
CA GLY A 248 15.76 19.06 4.47
C GLY A 248 17.00 19.21 5.31
N GLN A 249 17.86 20.16 4.99
CA GLN A 249 19.04 20.49 5.80
C GLN A 249 18.78 21.58 6.85
N ALA A 250 17.60 22.17 6.90
CA ALA A 250 17.28 23.25 7.83
C ALA A 250 16.46 22.77 9.06
N GLN A 251 16.60 21.50 9.48
CA GLN A 251 16.13 21.06 10.82
C GLN A 251 16.82 19.78 11.26
#